data_1afc881e982e0f3534877ee898c3bba5
#
_entry.id   1afc881e982e0f3534877ee898c3bba5
#
_cell.length_a   1.000
_cell.length_b   1.000
_cell.length_c   1.000
_cell.angle_alpha   90.00
_cell.angle_beta   90.00
_cell.angle_gamma   90.00
#
_symmetry.space_group_name_H-M   'P 1'
#
loop_
_entity.id
_entity.type
_entity.pdbx_description
1 polymer ?
#
loop_
_entity_poly.entity_id
_entity_poly.type
_entity_poly.pdbx_seq_one_letter_code
_entity_poly.pdbx_strand_id
1 'polypeptide(L)'
;VGNLRSRNAFRSDHIVDKCGTRVDSLGKATVVPREKASILIVGAGPTGLTAALELARRGVHPRVIDRKDGPTPLSKAVGISAHSLDILEASGVSTKLLAEGLRIRHAHFHVEARELLTIDFSLLPHRYNFLLSLPQRDTERIMADTLATFGIDVEWRAELVGLTQHADKVEARISRSGDEERHSFDIVFGADGAGSSVRKSSGIQFEGYTHRREWSITDAEITSWPYETGSAQAFVNRSGDVGFIIPIGDSRFRSVSNTPDALAHVPGNYRVSQVLRTDRFHIPAKQAERYQTARIFLGGDAAHVHSPLGARGMNLGIEDAASFARRFGDGTLAGYTDERRPVGHRWIELSERILSTVQSTNSFVQTFRNLAMVTIGRIPALQKPLLERVAGLRE
;
A
#
# COMPACT_ATOMS: atom_id res chain seq x y z
N VAL A 1 11.94 48.60 59.64
CA VAL A 1 11.99 49.16 58.26
C VAL A 1 12.88 48.27 57.47
N GLY A 2 12.39 47.52 56.46
CA GLY A 2 13.23 46.72 55.54
C GLY A 2 12.49 45.54 54.97
N ASN A 3 11.73 45.79 53.91
CA ASN A 3 11.06 44.75 53.07
C ASN A 3 12.07 43.88 52.32
N LEU A 4 12.00 42.56 52.47
CA LEU A 4 12.60 41.60 51.63
C LEU A 4 11.48 40.81 50.89
N ARG A 5 11.29 41.13 49.62
CA ARG A 5 10.46 40.35 48.70
C ARG A 5 11.25 39.14 48.22
N SER A 6 10.87 37.94 48.62
CA SER A 6 11.35 36.66 48.03
C SER A 6 10.65 36.41 46.71
N ARG A 7 11.42 36.29 45.63
CA ARG A 7 10.97 35.79 44.35
C ARG A 7 10.93 34.25 44.40
N ASN A 8 9.74 33.67 44.47
CA ASN A 8 9.55 32.24 44.22
C ASN A 8 9.61 31.98 42.73
N ALA A 9 10.70 31.35 42.28
CA ALA A 9 10.79 30.74 40.97
C ALA A 9 10.06 29.39 41.04
N PHE A 10 8.94 29.26 40.33
CA PHE A 10 8.30 27.97 40.11
C PHE A 10 9.20 27.11 39.23
N ARG A 11 9.86 26.10 39.80
CA ARG A 11 10.40 24.98 39.11
C ARG A 11 9.25 24.01 38.82
N SER A 12 8.91 23.79 37.55
CA SER A 12 8.01 22.75 37.16
C SER A 12 8.76 21.40 37.14
N ASP A 13 8.62 20.65 38.23
CA ASP A 13 9.12 19.27 38.30
C ASP A 13 8.15 18.38 37.50
N HIS A 14 8.57 17.94 36.32
CA HIS A 14 7.88 16.92 35.57
C HIS A 14 8.40 15.54 36.00
N ILE A 15 7.50 14.70 36.49
CA ILE A 15 7.77 13.30 36.79
C ILE A 15 7.60 12.49 35.49
N VAL A 16 8.52 11.56 35.21
CA VAL A 16 8.43 10.66 34.07
C VAL A 16 7.97 9.30 34.56
N ASP A 17 6.98 8.69 33.90
CA ASP A 17 6.52 7.35 34.24
C ASP A 17 7.52 6.27 33.81
N LYS A 18 7.26 5.00 34.19
CA LYS A 18 8.14 3.85 33.88
C LYS A 18 8.31 3.56 32.38
N CYS A 19 7.55 4.24 31.51
CA CYS A 19 7.63 4.15 30.05
C CYS A 19 8.24 5.41 29.40
N GLY A 20 8.74 6.39 30.18
CA GLY A 20 9.39 7.60 29.67
C GLY A 20 8.42 8.71 29.25
N THR A 21 7.14 8.65 29.63
CA THR A 21 6.12 9.67 29.31
C THR A 21 6.15 10.77 30.39
N ARG A 22 6.20 12.04 29.98
CA ARG A 22 6.02 13.17 30.89
C ARG A 22 4.60 13.19 31.42
N VAL A 23 4.44 13.14 32.73
CA VAL A 23 3.15 13.27 33.44
C VAL A 23 3.12 14.58 34.23
N ASP A 24 1.96 15.20 34.32
CA ASP A 24 1.75 16.32 35.24
C ASP A 24 1.80 15.86 36.71
N SER A 25 1.73 16.79 37.62
CA SER A 25 1.73 16.52 39.08
C SER A 25 0.56 15.65 39.56
N LEU A 26 -0.38 15.29 38.65
CA LEU A 26 -1.54 14.43 38.92
C LEU A 26 -1.41 13.06 38.17
N GLY A 27 -0.23 12.76 37.58
CA GLY A 27 0.01 11.47 36.90
C GLY A 27 -0.67 11.34 35.54
N LYS A 28 -1.18 12.45 34.98
CA LYS A 28 -1.77 12.44 33.63
C LYS A 28 -0.71 12.74 32.57
N ALA A 29 -0.60 11.90 31.57
CA ALA A 29 0.23 12.17 30.41
C ALA A 29 -0.17 13.52 29.80
N THR A 30 0.79 14.40 29.54
CA THR A 30 0.54 15.67 28.84
C THR A 30 0.20 15.33 27.40
N VAL A 31 -1.08 15.16 27.11
CA VAL A 31 -1.60 14.94 25.78
C VAL A 31 -1.54 16.27 25.05
N VAL A 32 -0.62 16.39 24.07
CA VAL A 32 -0.68 17.50 23.09
C VAL A 32 -2.09 17.45 22.48
N PRO A 33 -2.85 18.57 22.48
CA PRO A 33 -4.14 18.59 21.80
C PRO A 33 -3.96 18.08 20.37
N ARG A 34 -4.69 17.05 19.99
CA ARG A 34 -4.52 16.31 18.72
C ARG A 34 -4.56 17.22 17.49
N GLU A 35 -5.37 18.28 17.56
CA GLU A 35 -5.49 19.32 16.53
C GLU A 35 -4.21 20.15 16.33
N LYS A 36 -3.26 20.10 17.27
CA LYS A 36 -1.99 20.84 17.24
C LYS A 36 -0.77 19.93 17.04
N ALA A 37 -0.97 18.63 16.89
CA ALA A 37 0.13 17.70 16.70
C ALA A 37 0.80 17.92 15.34
N SER A 38 2.11 18.12 15.34
CA SER A 38 2.91 18.22 14.13
C SER A 38 3.27 16.83 13.62
N ILE A 39 2.76 16.46 12.43
CA ILE A 39 2.96 15.15 11.83
C ILE A 39 3.72 15.30 10.51
N LEU A 40 4.78 14.51 10.34
CA LEU A 40 5.46 14.35 9.05
C LEU A 40 5.05 13.03 8.41
N ILE A 41 4.62 13.09 7.16
CA ILE A 41 4.41 11.93 6.30
C ILE A 41 5.53 11.92 5.25
N VAL A 42 6.29 10.82 5.21
CA VAL A 42 7.38 10.63 4.26
C VAL A 42 6.95 9.63 3.19
N GLY A 43 6.82 10.11 1.97
CA GLY A 43 6.32 9.37 0.81
C GLY A 43 4.90 9.75 0.44
N ALA A 44 4.69 10.20 -0.81
CA ALA A 44 3.42 10.55 -1.41
C ALA A 44 2.93 9.48 -2.42
N GLY A 45 3.16 8.20 -2.10
CA GLY A 45 2.46 7.08 -2.70
C GLY A 45 1.06 6.91 -2.12
N PRO A 46 0.27 5.93 -2.59
CA PRO A 46 -1.10 5.71 -2.11
C PRO A 46 -1.22 5.60 -0.59
N THR A 47 -0.25 4.96 0.08
CA THR A 47 -0.21 4.84 1.55
C THR A 47 -0.08 6.20 2.23
N GLY A 48 0.91 7.01 1.84
CA GLY A 48 1.15 8.31 2.46
C GLY A 48 0.02 9.30 2.17
N LEU A 49 -0.48 9.31 0.93
CA LEU A 49 -1.62 10.15 0.55
C LEU A 49 -2.90 9.76 1.29
N THR A 50 -3.14 8.45 1.53
CA THR A 50 -4.26 8.00 2.37
C THR A 50 -4.10 8.50 3.79
N ALA A 51 -2.91 8.37 4.39
CA ALA A 51 -2.66 8.87 5.75
C ALA A 51 -2.92 10.38 5.84
N ALA A 52 -2.45 11.15 4.86
CA ALA A 52 -2.66 12.59 4.80
C ALA A 52 -4.15 12.96 4.69
N LEU A 53 -4.89 12.32 3.76
CA LEU A 53 -6.33 12.54 3.57
C LEU A 53 -7.13 12.18 4.82
N GLU A 54 -6.83 11.04 5.43
CA GLU A 54 -7.53 10.58 6.62
C GLU A 54 -7.25 11.45 7.86
N LEU A 55 -6.05 12.02 7.97
CA LEU A 55 -5.72 13.02 9.00
C LEU A 55 -6.39 14.36 8.69
N ALA A 56 -6.35 14.83 7.44
CA ALA A 56 -6.98 16.08 7.01
C ALA A 56 -8.49 16.11 7.33
N ARG A 57 -9.19 15.01 7.05
CA ARG A 57 -10.61 14.84 7.40
C ARG A 57 -10.89 14.94 8.91
N ARG A 58 -9.88 14.73 9.75
CA ARG A 58 -9.95 14.85 11.21
C ARG A 58 -9.43 16.19 11.72
N GLY A 59 -9.22 17.17 10.83
CA GLY A 59 -8.73 18.51 11.17
C GLY A 59 -7.23 18.58 11.46
N VAL A 60 -6.46 17.55 11.11
CA VAL A 60 -5.01 17.53 11.28
C VAL A 60 -4.33 17.77 9.94
N HIS A 61 -3.42 18.75 9.85
CA HIS A 61 -2.71 19.11 8.63
C HIS A 61 -1.26 18.61 8.69
N PRO A 62 -0.97 17.38 8.22
CA PRO A 62 0.41 16.87 8.19
C PRO A 62 1.23 17.59 7.12
N ARG A 63 2.54 17.68 7.35
CA ARG A 63 3.51 17.97 6.30
C ARG A 63 3.76 16.69 5.50
N VAL A 64 3.65 16.74 4.17
CA VAL A 64 3.83 15.59 3.28
C VAL A 64 4.99 15.85 2.35
N ILE A 65 6.00 14.99 2.37
CA ILE A 65 7.19 15.11 1.51
C ILE A 65 7.38 13.87 0.64
N ASP A 66 7.86 14.06 -0.58
CA ASP A 66 8.33 12.95 -1.44
C ASP A 66 9.57 13.41 -2.23
N ARG A 67 10.57 12.53 -2.33
CA ARG A 67 11.80 12.78 -3.10
C ARG A 67 11.59 12.83 -4.62
N LYS A 68 10.49 12.24 -5.11
CA LYS A 68 10.09 12.31 -6.52
C LYS A 68 9.66 13.72 -6.90
N ASP A 69 9.57 13.97 -8.19
CA ASP A 69 9.08 15.23 -8.75
C ASP A 69 7.57 15.27 -9.01
N GLY A 70 6.86 14.18 -8.71
CA GLY A 70 5.42 14.02 -8.90
C GLY A 70 4.97 12.58 -8.74
N PRO A 71 3.70 12.27 -9.09
CA PRO A 71 3.16 10.93 -9.11
C PRO A 71 4.00 9.97 -9.93
N THR A 72 4.16 8.74 -9.44
CA THR A 72 5.13 7.80 -10.00
C THR A 72 4.81 7.38 -11.44
N PRO A 73 5.70 7.58 -12.42
CA PRO A 73 5.49 7.10 -13.79
C PRO A 73 5.67 5.58 -13.90
N LEU A 74 6.35 4.97 -12.93
CA LEU A 74 6.80 3.57 -12.96
C LEU A 74 6.00 2.70 -11.99
N SER A 75 4.67 2.80 -11.99
CA SER A 75 3.84 2.02 -11.07
C SER A 75 3.68 0.58 -11.51
N LYS A 76 3.62 -0.33 -10.52
CA LYS A 76 3.31 -1.75 -10.73
C LYS A 76 1.83 -2.04 -10.44
N ALA A 77 1.25 -1.38 -9.45
CA ALA A 77 -0.12 -1.59 -9.03
C ALA A 77 -1.14 -0.96 -9.99
N VAL A 78 -2.27 -1.63 -10.10
CA VAL A 78 -3.43 -1.17 -10.89
C VAL A 78 -4.76 -1.48 -10.18
N GLY A 79 -4.82 -2.51 -9.35
CA GLY A 79 -6.08 -2.99 -8.75
C GLY A 79 -6.42 -2.27 -7.44
N ILE A 80 -7.56 -1.61 -7.38
CA ILE A 80 -8.10 -1.01 -6.16
C ILE A 80 -9.26 -1.85 -5.67
N SER A 81 -9.17 -2.33 -4.43
CA SER A 81 -10.15 -3.24 -3.83
C SER A 81 -11.38 -2.50 -3.30
N ALA A 82 -12.47 -3.24 -3.07
CA ALA A 82 -13.70 -2.72 -2.49
C ALA A 82 -13.46 -2.00 -1.15
N HIS A 83 -12.68 -2.59 -0.25
CA HIS A 83 -12.38 -2.00 1.05
C HIS A 83 -11.54 -0.71 0.92
N SER A 84 -10.59 -0.66 -0.02
CA SER A 84 -9.83 0.57 -0.28
C SER A 84 -10.74 1.68 -0.80
N LEU A 85 -11.72 1.36 -1.65
CA LEU A 85 -12.73 2.32 -2.09
C LEU A 85 -13.59 2.83 -0.93
N ASP A 86 -13.97 1.97 0.03
CA ASP A 86 -14.70 2.43 1.23
C ASP A 86 -13.87 3.38 2.09
N ILE A 87 -12.60 3.04 2.32
CA ILE A 87 -11.68 3.91 3.08
C ILE A 87 -11.58 5.30 2.45
N LEU A 88 -11.43 5.35 1.13
CA LEU A 88 -11.20 6.59 0.38
C LEU A 88 -12.50 7.36 0.07
N GLU A 89 -13.67 6.81 0.38
CA GLU A 89 -14.96 7.44 0.04
C GLU A 89 -15.18 8.74 0.77
N ALA A 90 -14.94 8.75 2.07
CA ALA A 90 -15.23 9.90 2.91
C ALA A 90 -14.34 11.13 2.61
N SER A 91 -13.23 10.94 1.90
CA SER A 91 -12.40 12.04 1.36
C SER A 91 -12.87 12.52 -0.02
N GLY A 92 -13.85 11.84 -0.64
CA GLY A 92 -14.32 12.10 -2.00
C GLY A 92 -13.43 11.50 -3.10
N VAL A 93 -12.31 10.84 -2.73
CA VAL A 93 -11.38 10.23 -3.68
C VAL A 93 -12.05 9.09 -4.46
N SER A 94 -12.83 8.23 -3.80
CA SER A 94 -13.47 7.07 -4.46
C SER A 94 -14.36 7.47 -5.63
N THR A 95 -15.10 8.55 -5.51
CA THR A 95 -15.95 9.07 -6.61
C THR A 95 -15.12 9.40 -7.85
N LYS A 96 -13.96 10.04 -7.66
CA LYS A 96 -13.05 10.42 -8.75
C LYS A 96 -12.35 9.18 -9.35
N LEU A 97 -11.91 8.22 -8.51
CA LEU A 97 -11.34 6.97 -8.96
C LEU A 97 -12.33 6.16 -9.81
N LEU A 98 -13.60 6.10 -9.39
CA LEU A 98 -14.66 5.39 -10.09
C LEU A 98 -15.05 6.04 -11.44
N ALA A 99 -14.80 7.34 -11.59
CA ALA A 99 -15.04 8.06 -12.83
C ALA A 99 -13.95 7.78 -13.90
N GLU A 100 -12.70 7.49 -13.47
CA GLU A 100 -11.58 7.29 -14.39
C GLU A 100 -11.19 5.80 -14.55
N GLY A 101 -11.50 4.96 -13.56
CA GLY A 101 -11.08 3.56 -13.53
C GLY A 101 -12.03 2.60 -14.25
N LEU A 102 -11.49 1.48 -14.71
CA LEU A 102 -12.24 0.39 -15.33
C LEU A 102 -12.71 -0.62 -14.29
N ARG A 103 -13.96 -1.03 -14.35
CA ARG A 103 -14.53 -2.04 -13.45
C ARG A 103 -14.28 -3.43 -14.00
N ILE A 104 -13.38 -4.16 -13.38
CA ILE A 104 -13.08 -5.56 -13.72
C ILE A 104 -14.06 -6.44 -12.94
N ARG A 105 -14.96 -7.10 -13.67
CA ARG A 105 -15.99 -7.98 -13.08
C ARG A 105 -15.57 -9.44 -13.06
N HIS A 106 -14.71 -9.85 -14.00
CA HIS A 106 -14.24 -11.22 -14.12
C HIS A 106 -12.72 -11.29 -14.17
N ALA A 107 -12.17 -12.36 -13.59
CA ALA A 107 -10.79 -12.76 -13.79
C ALA A 107 -10.75 -14.21 -14.21
N HIS A 108 -10.22 -14.45 -15.43
CA HIS A 108 -10.15 -15.76 -16.05
C HIS A 108 -8.77 -16.37 -15.85
N PHE A 109 -8.73 -17.61 -15.40
CA PHE A 109 -7.49 -18.35 -15.15
C PHE A 109 -7.37 -19.50 -16.11
N HIS A 110 -6.33 -19.47 -16.95
CA HIS A 110 -6.03 -20.44 -17.96
C HIS A 110 -4.83 -21.29 -17.54
N VAL A 111 -4.93 -22.60 -17.78
CA VAL A 111 -3.80 -23.52 -17.71
C VAL A 111 -3.55 -24.04 -19.12
N GLU A 112 -2.38 -23.76 -19.67
CA GLU A 112 -2.11 -23.88 -21.10
C GLU A 112 -3.16 -23.05 -21.87
N ALA A 113 -3.81 -23.62 -22.83
CA ALA A 113 -4.85 -22.96 -23.66
C ALA A 113 -6.28 -23.11 -23.07
N ARG A 114 -6.44 -23.75 -21.90
CA ARG A 114 -7.76 -24.09 -21.36
C ARG A 114 -8.09 -23.21 -20.16
N GLU A 115 -9.22 -22.54 -20.20
CA GLU A 115 -9.78 -21.87 -19.04
C GLU A 115 -10.27 -22.91 -18.01
N LEU A 116 -9.82 -22.80 -16.77
CA LEU A 116 -10.18 -23.68 -15.66
C LEU A 116 -10.97 -22.98 -14.56
N LEU A 117 -10.84 -21.66 -14.42
CA LEU A 117 -11.48 -20.91 -13.36
C LEU A 117 -11.84 -19.52 -13.87
N THR A 118 -13.07 -19.11 -13.64
CA THR A 118 -13.51 -17.72 -13.70
C THR A 118 -13.87 -17.26 -12.30
N ILE A 119 -13.20 -16.25 -11.81
CA ILE A 119 -13.59 -15.52 -10.60
C ILE A 119 -14.59 -14.45 -11.02
N ASP A 120 -15.78 -14.49 -10.43
CA ASP A 120 -16.84 -13.53 -10.66
C ASP A 120 -16.95 -12.58 -9.45
N PHE A 121 -16.46 -11.36 -9.60
CA PHE A 121 -16.50 -10.35 -8.55
C PHE A 121 -17.92 -9.91 -8.19
N SER A 122 -18.93 -10.15 -9.06
CA SER A 122 -20.31 -9.82 -8.76
C SER A 122 -20.89 -10.65 -7.59
N LEU A 123 -20.25 -11.78 -7.26
CA LEU A 123 -20.58 -12.61 -6.09
C LEU A 123 -20.18 -11.96 -4.76
N LEU A 124 -19.39 -10.87 -4.79
CA LEU A 124 -18.99 -10.15 -3.60
C LEU A 124 -20.22 -9.42 -3.02
N PRO A 125 -20.62 -9.67 -1.75
CA PRO A 125 -21.79 -9.02 -1.15
C PRO A 125 -21.45 -7.58 -0.72
N HIS A 126 -21.08 -6.76 -1.70
CA HIS A 126 -20.61 -5.40 -1.51
C HIS A 126 -21.05 -4.50 -2.65
N ARG A 127 -21.26 -3.18 -2.38
CA ARG A 127 -21.61 -2.19 -3.42
C ARG A 127 -20.55 -2.04 -4.50
N TYR A 128 -19.27 -2.22 -4.14
CA TYR A 128 -18.12 -2.28 -5.07
C TYR A 128 -17.79 -3.75 -5.38
N ASN A 129 -18.70 -4.44 -6.05
CA ASN A 129 -18.55 -5.84 -6.43
C ASN A 129 -17.75 -6.01 -7.72
N PHE A 130 -16.58 -5.41 -7.77
CA PHE A 130 -15.60 -5.43 -8.86
C PHE A 130 -14.21 -5.10 -8.31
N LEU A 131 -13.17 -5.38 -9.08
CA LEU A 131 -11.85 -4.80 -8.88
C LEU A 131 -11.77 -3.55 -9.77
N LEU A 132 -11.45 -2.39 -9.20
CA LEU A 132 -11.27 -1.18 -10.00
C LEU A 132 -9.84 -1.17 -10.55
N SER A 133 -9.69 -1.18 -11.88
CA SER A 133 -8.41 -1.08 -12.55
C SER A 133 -8.12 0.38 -12.91
N LEU A 134 -7.08 0.92 -12.29
CA LEU A 134 -6.58 2.26 -12.57
C LEU A 134 -5.08 2.28 -12.30
N PRO A 135 -4.23 2.78 -13.23
CA PRO A 135 -2.81 2.90 -12.99
C PRO A 135 -2.52 3.70 -11.71
N GLN A 136 -1.58 3.23 -10.91
CA GLN A 136 -1.22 3.89 -9.64
C GLN A 136 -0.85 5.37 -9.82
N ARG A 137 -0.23 5.75 -10.95
CA ARG A 137 0.06 7.15 -11.28
C ARG A 137 -1.19 8.03 -11.24
N ASP A 138 -2.26 7.55 -11.87
CA ASP A 138 -3.53 8.29 -11.91
C ASP A 138 -4.22 8.27 -10.54
N THR A 139 -4.10 7.16 -9.81
CA THR A 139 -4.54 7.06 -8.41
C THR A 139 -3.80 8.09 -7.53
N GLU A 140 -2.46 8.16 -7.61
CA GLU A 140 -1.65 9.13 -6.85
C GLU A 140 -2.01 10.57 -7.22
N ARG A 141 -2.21 10.87 -8.51
CA ARG A 141 -2.63 12.20 -8.98
C ARG A 141 -3.98 12.60 -8.38
N ILE A 142 -4.99 11.74 -8.51
CA ILE A 142 -6.34 12.00 -7.97
C ILE A 142 -6.29 12.24 -6.46
N MET A 143 -5.51 11.44 -5.73
CA MET A 143 -5.37 11.57 -4.29
C MET A 143 -4.65 12.86 -3.90
N ALA A 144 -3.57 13.24 -4.59
CA ALA A 144 -2.83 14.48 -4.35
C ALA A 144 -3.68 15.72 -4.68
N ASP A 145 -4.38 15.72 -5.82
CA ASP A 145 -5.31 16.78 -6.22
C ASP A 145 -6.46 16.93 -5.19
N THR A 146 -6.91 15.82 -4.61
CA THR A 146 -7.94 15.85 -3.57
C THR A 146 -7.36 16.39 -2.26
N LEU A 147 -6.15 15.99 -1.89
CA LEU A 147 -5.47 16.49 -0.68
C LEU A 147 -5.27 18.00 -0.73
N ALA A 148 -4.95 18.56 -1.91
CA ALA A 148 -4.83 20.01 -2.11
C ALA A 148 -6.15 20.74 -1.80
N THR A 149 -7.33 20.12 -1.98
CA THR A 149 -8.61 20.72 -1.60
C THR A 149 -8.80 20.85 -0.08
N PHE A 150 -8.01 20.14 0.71
CA PHE A 150 -7.92 20.29 2.17
C PHE A 150 -6.86 21.31 2.61
N GLY A 151 -6.23 22.02 1.66
CA GLY A 151 -5.16 22.99 1.94
C GLY A 151 -3.81 22.34 2.27
N ILE A 152 -3.59 21.10 1.84
CA ILE A 152 -2.35 20.36 2.07
C ILE A 152 -1.73 19.99 0.72
N ASP A 153 -0.57 20.56 0.43
CA ASP A 153 0.20 20.25 -0.76
C ASP A 153 1.31 19.24 -0.46
N VAL A 154 1.61 18.39 -1.45
CA VAL A 154 2.78 17.52 -1.37
C VAL A 154 4.04 18.32 -1.73
N GLU A 155 5.01 18.30 -0.83
CA GLU A 155 6.34 18.86 -1.11
C GLU A 155 7.16 17.84 -1.91
N TRP A 156 7.08 17.98 -3.23
CA TRP A 156 7.89 17.18 -4.15
C TRP A 156 9.36 17.61 -4.14
N ARG A 157 10.26 16.69 -4.52
CA ARG A 157 11.72 16.87 -4.48
C ARG A 157 12.25 17.19 -3.09
N ALA A 158 11.55 16.72 -2.07
CA ALA A 158 11.94 16.83 -0.67
C ALA A 158 12.25 15.43 -0.13
N GLU A 159 13.51 15.16 0.21
CA GLU A 159 14.00 13.86 0.63
C GLU A 159 14.31 13.84 2.12
N LEU A 160 13.80 12.83 2.83
CA LEU A 160 14.23 12.57 4.20
C LEU A 160 15.64 11.94 4.18
N VAL A 161 16.62 12.65 4.72
CA VAL A 161 18.00 12.19 4.81
C VAL A 161 18.38 11.62 6.18
N GLY A 162 17.57 11.86 7.21
CA GLY A 162 17.79 11.26 8.53
C GLY A 162 16.72 11.62 9.55
N LEU A 163 16.60 10.76 10.57
CA LEU A 163 15.75 10.97 11.75
C LEU A 163 16.57 10.81 13.03
N THR A 164 16.29 11.66 14.01
CA THR A 164 16.77 11.49 15.37
C THR A 164 15.56 11.54 16.31
N GLN A 165 15.33 10.44 17.04
CA GLN A 165 14.21 10.35 17.97
C GLN A 165 14.64 10.84 19.35
N HIS A 166 13.88 11.78 19.91
CA HIS A 166 13.99 12.29 21.27
C HIS A 166 12.81 11.79 22.09
N ALA A 167 12.82 12.06 23.39
CA ALA A 167 11.76 11.62 24.30
C ALA A 167 10.38 12.20 23.93
N ASP A 168 10.33 13.44 23.47
CA ASP A 168 9.10 14.18 23.20
C ASP A 168 8.85 14.50 21.70
N LYS A 169 9.88 14.38 20.85
CA LYS A 169 9.81 14.72 19.43
C LYS A 169 10.72 13.84 18.57
N VAL A 170 10.52 13.92 17.26
CA VAL A 170 11.39 13.37 16.24
C VAL A 170 11.97 14.54 15.43
N GLU A 171 13.29 14.70 15.42
CA GLU A 171 13.97 15.62 14.52
C GLU A 171 14.15 14.94 13.16
N ALA A 172 13.65 15.56 12.12
CA ALA A 172 13.83 15.14 10.73
C ALA A 172 14.78 16.09 10.01
N ARG A 173 15.77 15.52 9.31
CA ARG A 173 16.61 16.24 8.35
C ARG A 173 16.04 16.00 6.96
N ILE A 174 15.66 17.07 6.29
CA ILE A 174 15.02 17.05 4.97
C ILE A 174 15.93 17.80 4.00
N SER A 175 16.28 17.16 2.88
CA SER A 175 17.04 17.80 1.80
C SER A 175 16.10 18.24 0.70
N ARG A 176 16.29 19.49 0.23
CA ARG A 176 15.60 20.05 -0.91
C ARG A 176 16.59 20.80 -1.78
N SER A 177 16.75 20.39 -3.03
CA SER A 177 17.68 21.02 -3.99
C SER A 177 19.15 21.15 -3.51
N GLY A 178 19.55 20.26 -2.58
CA GLY A 178 20.91 20.27 -2.00
C GLY A 178 21.02 20.98 -0.64
N ASP A 179 20.03 21.77 -0.26
CA ASP A 179 19.97 22.39 1.06
C ASP A 179 19.33 21.42 2.06
N GLU A 180 19.89 21.34 3.28
CA GLU A 180 19.35 20.54 4.37
C GLU A 180 18.66 21.44 5.40
N GLU A 181 17.43 21.08 5.74
CA GLU A 181 16.65 21.70 6.80
C GLU A 181 16.42 20.70 7.95
N ARG A 182 16.32 21.22 9.19
CA ARG A 182 15.96 20.44 10.36
C ARG A 182 14.62 20.90 10.92
N HIS A 183 13.71 19.95 11.10
CA HIS A 183 12.39 20.20 11.65
C HIS A 183 12.05 19.17 12.72
N SER A 184 11.32 19.60 13.73
CA SER A 184 10.86 18.72 14.82
C SER A 184 9.37 18.41 14.66
N PHE A 185 9.02 17.13 14.79
CA PHE A 185 7.66 16.62 14.67
C PHE A 185 7.29 15.80 15.91
N ASP A 186 5.99 15.79 16.24
CA ASP A 186 5.48 14.93 17.30
C ASP A 186 5.42 13.46 16.85
N ILE A 187 5.13 13.24 15.53
CA ILE A 187 4.99 11.92 14.93
C ILE A 187 5.55 11.95 13.52
N VAL A 188 6.16 10.84 13.09
CA VAL A 188 6.58 10.57 11.71
C VAL A 188 5.90 9.29 11.22
N PHE A 189 5.24 9.37 10.06
CA PHE A 189 4.71 8.21 9.35
C PHE A 189 5.50 7.96 8.07
N GLY A 190 6.21 6.83 8.03
CA GLY A 190 7.00 6.38 6.88
C GLY A 190 6.16 5.56 5.90
N ALA A 191 5.93 6.13 4.72
CA ALA A 191 5.26 5.52 3.57
C ALA A 191 6.15 5.60 2.32
N ASP A 192 7.48 5.59 2.52
CA ASP A 192 8.54 5.88 1.55
C ASP A 192 9.05 4.64 0.80
N GLY A 193 8.23 3.57 0.80
CA GLY A 193 8.41 2.40 -0.03
C GLY A 193 9.43 1.39 0.49
N ALA A 194 9.71 0.35 -0.29
CA ALA A 194 10.55 -0.79 0.10
C ALA A 194 11.97 -0.38 0.54
N GLY A 195 12.50 0.71 -0.04
CA GLY A 195 13.80 1.28 0.31
C GLY A 195 13.81 2.20 1.53
N SER A 196 12.74 2.30 2.28
CA SER A 196 12.41 3.28 3.32
C SER A 196 13.60 3.84 4.10
N SER A 197 13.78 5.15 4.00
CA SER A 197 14.73 5.94 4.81
C SER A 197 14.24 6.07 6.25
N VAL A 198 12.91 6.17 6.44
CA VAL A 198 12.29 6.19 7.78
C VAL A 198 12.60 4.91 8.54
N ARG A 199 12.37 3.75 7.93
CA ARG A 199 12.66 2.44 8.55
C ARG A 199 14.15 2.31 8.91
N LYS A 200 15.04 2.64 7.97
CA LYS A 200 16.50 2.55 8.18
C LYS A 200 16.98 3.48 9.29
N SER A 201 16.54 4.73 9.29
CA SER A 201 16.90 5.72 10.32
C SER A 201 16.37 5.35 11.71
N SER A 202 15.31 4.56 11.77
CA SER A 202 14.71 4.08 13.02
C SER A 202 15.33 2.77 13.53
N GLY A 203 16.31 2.20 12.82
CA GLY A 203 16.95 0.92 13.17
C GLY A 203 16.02 -0.29 13.08
N ILE A 204 14.87 -0.17 12.41
CA ILE A 204 13.92 -1.28 12.26
C ILE A 204 14.40 -2.22 11.16
N GLN A 205 14.57 -3.50 11.51
CA GLN A 205 15.02 -4.53 10.57
C GLN A 205 13.93 -4.86 9.55
N PHE A 206 14.36 -5.25 8.34
CA PHE A 206 13.46 -5.68 7.25
C PHE A 206 13.78 -7.12 6.89
N GLU A 207 13.06 -8.03 7.50
CA GLU A 207 13.30 -9.47 7.44
C GLU A 207 12.65 -10.10 6.21
N GLY A 208 13.25 -11.15 5.69
CA GLY A 208 12.77 -11.90 4.54
C GLY A 208 13.80 -11.97 3.42
N TYR A 209 13.33 -12.21 2.21
CA TYR A 209 14.18 -12.44 1.04
C TYR A 209 13.62 -11.78 -0.22
N THR A 210 14.38 -11.90 -1.30
CA THR A 210 13.96 -11.47 -2.63
C THR A 210 14.09 -12.67 -3.57
N HIS A 211 13.05 -12.97 -4.33
CA HIS A 211 13.06 -14.05 -5.31
C HIS A 211 14.14 -13.82 -6.36
N ARG A 212 14.86 -14.89 -6.72
CA ARG A 212 15.92 -14.83 -7.74
C ARG A 212 15.35 -14.69 -9.14
N ARG A 213 14.14 -15.22 -9.38
CA ARG A 213 13.50 -15.16 -10.70
C ARG A 213 13.07 -13.73 -10.97
N GLU A 214 13.52 -13.20 -12.10
CA GLU A 214 13.12 -11.90 -12.60
C GLU A 214 11.70 -11.95 -13.17
N TRP A 215 10.95 -10.90 -12.96
CA TRP A 215 9.64 -10.66 -13.54
C TRP A 215 9.71 -9.49 -14.50
N SER A 216 8.89 -9.53 -15.54
CA SER A 216 8.72 -8.43 -16.48
C SER A 216 7.32 -7.83 -16.38
N ILE A 217 7.22 -6.56 -16.71
CA ILE A 217 5.97 -5.81 -16.81
C ILE A 217 5.99 -5.04 -18.13
N THR A 218 4.88 -5.08 -18.86
CA THR A 218 4.73 -4.35 -20.11
C THR A 218 3.36 -3.68 -20.13
N ASP A 219 3.34 -2.38 -20.38
CA ASP A 219 2.13 -1.64 -20.73
C ASP A 219 2.11 -1.47 -22.24
N ALA A 220 1.03 -1.85 -22.88
CA ALA A 220 0.89 -1.82 -24.33
C ALA A 220 -0.52 -1.42 -24.77
N GLU A 221 -0.60 -0.82 -25.94
CA GLU A 221 -1.85 -0.70 -26.69
C GLU A 221 -2.07 -1.97 -27.51
N ILE A 222 -3.23 -2.60 -27.33
CA ILE A 222 -3.59 -3.85 -27.97
C ILE A 222 -4.89 -3.67 -28.73
N THR A 223 -4.87 -4.06 -30.00
CA THR A 223 -6.05 -4.13 -30.87
C THR A 223 -6.43 -5.59 -31.13
N SER A 224 -7.69 -5.81 -31.49
CA SER A 224 -8.21 -7.17 -31.75
C SER A 224 -8.07 -8.08 -30.50
N TRP A 225 -8.40 -7.55 -29.32
CA TRP A 225 -8.34 -8.30 -28.07
C TRP A 225 -9.30 -9.51 -28.12
N PRO A 226 -8.78 -10.75 -27.93
CA PRO A 226 -9.58 -11.96 -28.13
C PRO A 226 -10.43 -12.39 -26.94
N TYR A 227 -10.32 -11.71 -25.82
CA TYR A 227 -11.03 -12.05 -24.59
C TYR A 227 -12.10 -11.01 -24.25
N GLU A 228 -12.91 -11.30 -23.21
CA GLU A 228 -13.92 -10.39 -22.70
C GLU A 228 -13.32 -9.02 -22.36
N THR A 229 -13.94 -7.96 -22.85
CA THR A 229 -13.56 -6.58 -22.51
C THR A 229 -13.90 -6.29 -21.04
N GLY A 230 -12.96 -5.70 -20.31
CA GLY A 230 -13.17 -5.41 -18.89
C GLY A 230 -12.96 -6.63 -17.97
N SER A 231 -12.31 -7.68 -18.45
CA SER A 231 -11.85 -8.81 -17.64
C SER A 231 -10.33 -8.86 -17.51
N ALA A 232 -9.83 -9.46 -16.44
CA ALA A 232 -8.43 -9.81 -16.26
C ALA A 232 -8.19 -11.26 -16.73
N GLN A 233 -7.00 -11.53 -17.32
CA GLN A 233 -6.62 -12.85 -17.75
C GLN A 233 -5.33 -13.28 -17.04
N ALA A 234 -5.29 -14.50 -16.54
CA ALA A 234 -4.10 -15.11 -15.96
C ALA A 234 -3.79 -16.42 -16.67
N PHE A 235 -2.54 -16.62 -17.00
CA PHE A 235 -2.06 -17.80 -17.76
C PHE A 235 -0.97 -18.51 -16.95
N VAL A 236 -1.09 -19.80 -16.83
CA VAL A 236 -0.15 -20.66 -16.11
C VAL A 236 0.24 -21.83 -17.03
N ASN A 237 1.53 -22.03 -17.23
CA ASN A 237 2.07 -23.11 -18.04
C ASN A 237 2.63 -24.24 -17.18
N ARG A 238 2.80 -25.43 -17.78
CA ARG A 238 3.41 -26.58 -17.10
C ARG A 238 4.87 -26.36 -16.75
N SER A 239 5.56 -25.45 -17.47
CA SER A 239 6.92 -25.00 -17.18
C SER A 239 7.04 -24.19 -15.88
N GLY A 240 5.91 -23.82 -15.23
CA GLY A 240 5.88 -22.91 -14.09
C GLY A 240 5.95 -21.43 -14.49
N ASP A 241 5.76 -21.14 -15.77
CA ASP A 241 5.62 -19.76 -16.24
C ASP A 241 4.21 -19.26 -15.96
N VAL A 242 4.15 -18.04 -15.46
CA VAL A 242 2.92 -17.37 -15.02
C VAL A 242 2.90 -15.95 -15.58
N GLY A 243 1.78 -15.58 -16.17
CA GLY A 243 1.54 -14.22 -16.59
C GLY A 243 0.09 -13.81 -16.31
N PHE A 244 -0.11 -12.52 -16.12
CA PHE A 244 -1.46 -11.96 -16.07
C PHE A 244 -1.50 -10.65 -16.84
N ILE A 245 -2.64 -10.38 -17.44
CA ILE A 245 -2.89 -9.16 -18.19
C ILE A 245 -4.24 -8.57 -17.77
N ILE A 246 -4.26 -7.27 -17.60
CA ILE A 246 -5.43 -6.52 -17.15
C ILE A 246 -5.57 -5.23 -17.97
N PRO A 247 -6.78 -4.86 -18.42
CA PRO A 247 -7.00 -3.59 -19.08
C PRO A 247 -6.78 -2.42 -18.09
N ILE A 248 -6.11 -1.37 -18.56
CA ILE A 248 -5.81 -0.14 -17.84
C ILE A 248 -6.31 1.13 -18.56
N GLY A 249 -7.12 0.94 -19.59
CA GLY A 249 -7.74 1.93 -20.45
C GLY A 249 -8.43 1.21 -21.60
N ASP A 250 -9.09 1.91 -22.49
CA ASP A 250 -9.93 1.33 -23.54
C ASP A 250 -9.18 0.32 -24.44
N SER A 251 -7.98 0.65 -24.85
CA SER A 251 -7.10 -0.25 -25.65
C SER A 251 -5.77 -0.52 -24.95
N ARG A 252 -5.58 -0.02 -23.73
CA ARG A 252 -4.33 -0.13 -22.98
C ARG A 252 -4.40 -1.27 -21.98
N PHE A 253 -3.38 -2.09 -21.97
CA PHE A 253 -3.29 -3.26 -21.11
C PHE A 253 -1.95 -3.27 -20.37
N ARG A 254 -1.96 -3.78 -19.16
CA ARG A 254 -0.76 -4.11 -18.39
C ARG A 254 -0.62 -5.61 -18.30
N SER A 255 0.49 -6.13 -18.81
CA SER A 255 0.89 -7.51 -18.64
C SER A 255 2.05 -7.63 -17.66
N VAL A 256 2.02 -8.64 -16.82
CA VAL A 256 3.07 -8.96 -15.85
C VAL A 256 3.34 -10.46 -15.89
N SER A 257 4.60 -10.87 -15.99
CA SER A 257 4.99 -12.27 -16.08
C SER A 257 6.31 -12.55 -15.36
N ASN A 258 6.52 -13.80 -14.97
CA ASN A 258 7.78 -14.30 -14.45
C ASN A 258 8.76 -14.75 -15.54
N THR A 259 8.64 -14.18 -16.74
CA THR A 259 9.52 -14.40 -17.89
C THR A 259 10.04 -13.07 -18.42
N PRO A 260 11.07 -13.08 -19.28
CA PRO A 260 11.67 -11.85 -19.82
C PRO A 260 10.73 -10.97 -20.66
N ASP A 261 9.70 -11.55 -21.24
CA ASP A 261 8.67 -10.85 -22.03
C ASP A 261 7.28 -11.12 -21.43
N ALA A 262 6.67 -10.07 -20.88
CA ALA A 262 5.37 -10.16 -20.23
C ALA A 262 4.22 -10.45 -21.21
N LEU A 263 4.36 -10.16 -22.48
CA LEU A 263 3.32 -10.41 -23.48
C LEU A 263 3.42 -11.81 -24.11
N ALA A 264 4.57 -12.48 -24.04
CA ALA A 264 4.78 -13.81 -24.64
C ALA A 264 3.86 -14.91 -24.07
N HIS A 265 3.25 -14.67 -22.92
CA HIS A 265 2.33 -15.63 -22.28
C HIS A 265 0.88 -15.47 -22.65
N VAL A 266 0.52 -14.40 -23.34
CA VAL A 266 -0.87 -14.11 -23.70
C VAL A 266 -1.15 -14.85 -25.01
N PRO A 267 -1.90 -15.98 -25.00
CA PRO A 267 -2.23 -16.70 -26.23
C PRO A 267 -3.30 -15.94 -27.02
N GLY A 268 -3.37 -16.21 -28.30
CA GLY A 268 -4.43 -15.71 -29.17
C GLY A 268 -3.92 -14.71 -30.22
N ASN A 269 -4.82 -14.38 -31.14
CA ASN A 269 -4.56 -13.46 -32.25
C ASN A 269 -4.90 -12.03 -31.82
N TYR A 270 -3.99 -11.38 -31.15
CA TYR A 270 -4.08 -9.94 -30.86
C TYR A 270 -2.93 -9.20 -31.55
N ARG A 271 -3.08 -7.90 -31.69
CA ARG A 271 -2.05 -7.05 -32.30
C ARG A 271 -1.63 -5.99 -31.30
N VAL A 272 -0.35 -5.97 -30.98
CA VAL A 272 0.27 -4.86 -30.25
C VAL A 272 0.51 -3.74 -31.24
N SER A 273 -0.20 -2.61 -31.06
CA SER A 273 -0.01 -1.40 -31.88
C SER A 273 1.15 -0.56 -31.37
N GLN A 274 1.30 -0.50 -30.03
CA GLN A 274 2.39 0.24 -29.40
C GLN A 274 2.75 -0.35 -28.04
N VAL A 275 4.05 -0.47 -27.76
CA VAL A 275 4.56 -0.72 -26.42
C VAL A 275 4.79 0.64 -25.74
N LEU A 276 4.06 0.90 -24.67
CA LEU A 276 4.12 2.17 -23.92
C LEU A 276 5.24 2.15 -22.87
N ARG A 277 5.49 0.96 -22.30
CA ARG A 277 6.47 0.76 -21.25
C ARG A 277 6.86 -0.70 -21.13
N THR A 278 8.13 -0.95 -20.86
CA THR A 278 8.64 -2.25 -20.38
C THR A 278 9.58 -2.03 -19.22
N ASP A 279 9.50 -2.92 -18.21
CA ASP A 279 10.38 -2.86 -17.03
C ASP A 279 10.60 -4.29 -16.49
N ARG A 280 11.64 -4.47 -15.67
CA ARG A 280 11.97 -5.73 -15.02
C ARG A 280 12.18 -5.54 -13.53
N PHE A 281 11.82 -6.54 -12.75
CA PHE A 281 11.93 -6.45 -11.32
C PHE A 281 12.02 -7.83 -10.66
N HIS A 282 12.55 -7.83 -9.44
CA HIS A 282 12.49 -8.99 -8.56
C HIS A 282 11.39 -8.79 -7.51
N ILE A 283 10.75 -9.87 -7.13
CA ILE A 283 9.70 -9.85 -6.10
C ILE A 283 10.36 -9.99 -4.74
N PRO A 284 10.28 -8.99 -3.86
CA PRO A 284 10.64 -9.14 -2.46
C PRO A 284 9.48 -9.76 -1.67
N ALA A 285 9.82 -10.59 -0.69
CA ALA A 285 8.93 -11.08 0.36
C ALA A 285 9.57 -10.71 1.69
N LYS A 286 9.27 -9.51 2.19
CA LYS A 286 9.93 -8.93 3.36
C LYS A 286 8.95 -8.22 4.27
N GLN A 287 9.22 -8.23 5.57
CA GLN A 287 8.44 -7.54 6.58
C GLN A 287 9.33 -6.84 7.60
N ALA A 288 8.91 -5.66 8.05
CA ALA A 288 9.51 -4.99 9.18
C ALA A 288 9.24 -5.77 10.47
N GLU A 289 10.27 -5.92 11.33
CA GLU A 289 10.15 -6.62 12.62
C GLU A 289 9.08 -5.99 13.53
N ARG A 290 8.84 -4.68 13.37
CA ARG A 290 7.78 -3.89 14.01
C ARG A 290 7.38 -2.74 13.10
N TYR A 291 6.13 -2.28 13.22
CA TYR A 291 5.61 -1.19 12.38
C TYR A 291 5.64 0.15 13.10
N GLN A 292 6.12 0.16 14.33
CA GLN A 292 6.31 1.40 15.10
C GLN A 292 7.51 1.31 16.04
N THR A 293 8.07 2.46 16.35
CA THR A 293 9.01 2.67 17.47
C THR A 293 8.77 4.05 18.04
N ALA A 294 8.26 4.11 19.29
CA ALA A 294 7.82 5.32 19.98
C ALA A 294 6.95 6.24 19.07
N ARG A 295 7.55 7.24 18.42
CA ARG A 295 6.87 8.28 17.63
C ARG A 295 6.96 8.09 16.12
N ILE A 296 7.58 6.99 15.66
CA ILE A 296 7.79 6.69 14.25
C ILE A 296 6.96 5.45 13.88
N PHE A 297 6.20 5.55 12.79
CA PHE A 297 5.29 4.53 12.29
C PHE A 297 5.60 4.22 10.83
N LEU A 298 5.36 2.99 10.39
CA LEU A 298 5.59 2.53 9.03
C LEU A 298 4.29 1.96 8.44
N GLY A 299 4.05 2.22 7.15
CA GLY A 299 2.93 1.62 6.42
C GLY A 299 3.28 1.31 4.96
N GLY A 300 2.50 0.42 4.33
CA GLY A 300 2.71 -0.04 2.97
C GLY A 300 4.07 -0.69 2.76
N ASP A 301 4.69 -0.48 1.60
CA ASP A 301 5.97 -1.09 1.25
C ASP A 301 7.13 -0.74 2.20
N ALA A 302 7.01 0.32 3.02
CA ALA A 302 7.98 0.62 4.07
C ALA A 302 7.92 -0.41 5.21
N ALA A 303 6.75 -1.01 5.44
CA ALA A 303 6.49 -1.99 6.49
C ALA A 303 6.47 -3.44 5.98
N HIS A 304 5.95 -3.69 4.77
CA HIS A 304 5.82 -5.04 4.19
C HIS A 304 5.78 -4.99 2.66
N VAL A 305 6.42 -5.95 2.04
CA VAL A 305 6.39 -6.17 0.59
C VAL A 305 6.17 -7.65 0.29
N HIS A 306 5.40 -7.94 -0.73
CA HIS A 306 5.05 -9.30 -1.13
C HIS A 306 4.78 -9.43 -2.63
N SER A 307 4.53 -10.66 -3.09
CA SER A 307 4.18 -10.96 -4.48
C SER A 307 2.97 -10.16 -4.97
N PRO A 308 2.95 -9.72 -6.25
CA PRO A 308 1.81 -9.02 -6.84
C PRO A 308 0.55 -9.90 -6.98
N LEU A 309 0.67 -11.22 -6.77
CA LEU A 309 -0.45 -12.14 -6.84
C LEU A 309 -1.50 -11.80 -5.77
N GLY A 310 -2.74 -11.59 -6.21
CA GLY A 310 -3.84 -11.15 -5.37
C GLY A 310 -4.07 -9.64 -5.33
N ALA A 311 -3.23 -8.82 -6.02
CA ALA A 311 -3.38 -7.36 -6.17
C ALA A 311 -3.56 -6.60 -4.82
N ARG A 312 -2.89 -7.04 -3.73
CA ARG A 312 -3.13 -6.53 -2.37
C ARG A 312 -2.13 -5.49 -1.89
N GLY A 313 -0.93 -5.36 -2.49
CA GLY A 313 0.14 -4.51 -1.96
C GLY A 313 -0.28 -3.06 -1.72
N MET A 314 -0.78 -2.38 -2.74
CA MET A 314 -1.29 -1.01 -2.61
C MET A 314 -2.47 -0.93 -1.63
N ASN A 315 -3.39 -1.88 -1.68
CA ASN A 315 -4.58 -1.92 -0.84
C ASN A 315 -4.25 -2.10 0.65
N LEU A 316 -3.29 -2.96 0.99
CA LEU A 316 -2.79 -3.11 2.37
C LEU A 316 -2.15 -1.82 2.88
N GLY A 317 -1.42 -1.10 2.03
CA GLY A 317 -0.86 0.20 2.38
C GLY A 317 -1.92 1.26 2.66
N ILE A 318 -3.03 1.27 1.91
CA ILE A 318 -4.19 2.12 2.17
C ILE A 318 -4.83 1.77 3.52
N GLU A 319 -4.99 0.49 3.81
CA GLU A 319 -5.50 0.00 5.10
C GLU A 319 -4.59 0.36 6.27
N ASP A 320 -3.26 0.23 6.11
CA ASP A 320 -2.29 0.64 7.14
C ASP A 320 -2.43 2.12 7.48
N ALA A 321 -2.53 2.96 6.46
CA ALA A 321 -2.69 4.39 6.60
C ALA A 321 -4.00 4.77 7.29
N ALA A 322 -5.10 4.11 6.93
CA ALA A 322 -6.39 4.31 7.55
C ALA A 322 -6.38 3.89 9.03
N SER A 323 -5.75 2.75 9.35
CA SER A 323 -5.56 2.30 10.73
C SER A 323 -4.72 3.30 11.53
N PHE A 324 -3.60 3.79 10.97
CA PHE A 324 -2.77 4.81 11.60
C PHE A 324 -3.58 6.06 11.94
N ALA A 325 -4.30 6.63 10.97
CA ALA A 325 -5.07 7.86 11.16
C ALA A 325 -6.24 7.67 12.14
N ARG A 326 -6.92 6.53 12.11
CA ARG A 326 -7.97 6.17 13.07
C ARG A 326 -7.39 6.08 14.49
N ARG A 327 -6.31 5.30 14.68
CA ARG A 327 -5.67 5.12 15.98
C ARG A 327 -5.08 6.42 16.54
N PHE A 328 -4.57 7.29 15.66
CA PHE A 328 -4.17 8.64 16.05
C PHE A 328 -5.37 9.41 16.62
N GLY A 329 -6.50 9.42 15.90
CA GLY A 329 -7.75 10.05 16.35
C GLY A 329 -8.28 9.48 17.67
N ASP A 330 -8.17 8.18 17.90
CA ASP A 330 -8.66 7.49 19.10
C ASP A 330 -7.65 7.52 20.26
N GLY A 331 -6.38 7.93 20.03
CA GLY A 331 -5.32 7.91 21.04
C GLY A 331 -4.80 6.49 21.35
N THR A 332 -4.92 5.58 20.41
CA THR A 332 -4.58 4.16 20.56
C THR A 332 -3.40 3.73 19.67
N LEU A 333 -2.54 4.69 19.28
CA LEU A 333 -1.38 4.42 18.41
C LEU A 333 -0.45 3.33 18.93
N ALA A 334 -0.35 3.15 20.25
CA ALA A 334 0.49 2.11 20.86
C ALA A 334 0.19 0.70 20.33
N GLY A 335 -1.05 0.40 19.94
CA GLY A 335 -1.46 -0.89 19.39
C GLY A 335 -1.33 -1.02 17.86
N TYR A 336 -0.67 -0.09 17.16
CA TYR A 336 -0.61 -0.10 15.70
C TYR A 336 0.16 -1.32 15.15
N THR A 337 1.31 -1.64 15.70
CA THR A 337 2.09 -2.83 15.31
C THR A 337 1.28 -4.12 15.53
N ASP A 338 0.61 -4.25 16.68
CA ASP A 338 -0.14 -5.45 17.04
C ASP A 338 -1.35 -5.67 16.12
N GLU A 339 -1.94 -4.59 15.61
CA GLU A 339 -3.02 -4.67 14.62
C GLU A 339 -2.51 -4.99 13.22
N ARG A 340 -1.51 -4.23 12.72
CA ARG A 340 -1.18 -4.26 11.29
C ARG A 340 -0.12 -5.29 10.90
N ARG A 341 0.85 -5.57 11.78
CA ARG A 341 1.92 -6.51 11.46
C ARG A 341 1.42 -7.94 11.19
N PRO A 342 0.49 -8.52 11.98
CA PRO A 342 -0.06 -9.83 11.67
C PRO A 342 -0.81 -9.89 10.33
N VAL A 343 -1.49 -8.80 9.93
CA VAL A 343 -2.17 -8.72 8.62
C VAL A 343 -1.15 -8.81 7.50
N GLY A 344 -0.10 -7.98 7.54
CA GLY A 344 1.00 -8.04 6.57
C GLY A 344 1.65 -9.42 6.50
N HIS A 345 1.88 -10.06 7.65
CA HIS A 345 2.47 -11.41 7.72
C HIS A 345 1.60 -12.45 7.00
N ARG A 346 0.30 -12.50 7.32
CA ARG A 346 -0.64 -13.42 6.66
C ARG A 346 -0.68 -13.25 5.15
N TRP A 347 -0.60 -12.00 4.65
CA TRP A 347 -0.60 -11.74 3.21
C TRP A 347 0.72 -12.13 2.55
N ILE A 348 1.86 -11.93 3.19
CA ILE A 348 3.15 -12.45 2.69
C ILE A 348 3.07 -13.97 2.56
N GLU A 349 2.66 -14.70 3.62
CA GLU A 349 2.55 -16.15 3.58
C GLU A 349 1.56 -16.65 2.51
N LEU A 350 0.38 -16.02 2.41
CA LEU A 350 -0.63 -16.42 1.43
C LEU A 350 -0.13 -16.20 0.00
N SER A 351 0.46 -15.04 -0.27
CA SER A 351 0.98 -14.72 -1.61
C SER A 351 2.14 -15.64 -2.01
N GLU A 352 2.99 -16.03 -1.05
CA GLU A 352 4.07 -16.98 -1.29
C GLU A 352 3.54 -18.40 -1.56
N ARG A 353 2.52 -18.85 -0.83
CA ARG A 353 1.84 -20.14 -1.10
C ARG A 353 1.19 -20.17 -2.47
N ILE A 354 0.52 -19.11 -2.85
CA ILE A 354 -0.08 -18.99 -4.20
C ILE A 354 1.03 -19.02 -5.25
N LEU A 355 2.08 -18.20 -5.08
CA LEU A 355 3.18 -18.11 -6.01
C LEU A 355 3.88 -19.46 -6.21
N SER A 356 4.23 -20.15 -5.13
CA SER A 356 4.86 -21.47 -5.19
C SER A 356 3.96 -22.52 -5.84
N THR A 357 2.65 -22.46 -5.62
CA THR A 357 1.67 -23.40 -6.20
C THR A 357 1.52 -23.18 -7.71
N VAL A 358 1.42 -21.90 -8.13
CA VAL A 358 1.24 -21.61 -9.58
C VAL A 358 2.51 -21.83 -10.38
N GLN A 359 3.69 -21.63 -9.78
CA GLN A 359 4.99 -21.88 -10.42
C GLN A 359 5.48 -23.32 -10.31
N SER A 360 4.76 -24.19 -9.62
CA SER A 360 5.20 -25.57 -9.43
C SER A 360 5.25 -26.35 -10.74
N THR A 361 6.37 -27.03 -10.95
CA THR A 361 6.58 -27.98 -12.08
C THR A 361 6.25 -29.42 -11.68
N ASN A 362 5.94 -29.69 -10.40
CA ASN A 362 5.55 -31.00 -9.90
C ASN A 362 4.14 -31.36 -10.39
N SER A 363 4.02 -32.49 -11.11
CA SER A 363 2.76 -32.93 -11.71
C SER A 363 1.62 -33.18 -10.72
N PHE A 364 1.92 -33.64 -9.51
CA PHE A 364 0.92 -33.80 -8.45
C PHE A 364 0.37 -32.45 -8.01
N VAL A 365 1.24 -31.47 -7.75
CA VAL A 365 0.84 -30.11 -7.36
C VAL A 365 0.02 -29.47 -8.47
N GLN A 366 0.44 -29.61 -9.73
CA GLN A 366 -0.30 -29.10 -10.90
C GLN A 366 -1.70 -29.73 -10.99
N THR A 367 -1.80 -31.06 -10.84
CA THR A 367 -3.08 -31.76 -10.90
C THR A 367 -4.02 -31.28 -9.80
N PHE A 368 -3.52 -31.17 -8.56
CA PHE A 368 -4.31 -30.71 -7.42
C PHE A 368 -4.75 -29.25 -7.57
N ARG A 369 -3.84 -28.37 -8.00
CA ARG A 369 -4.13 -26.97 -8.35
C ARG A 369 -5.24 -26.88 -9.40
N ASN A 370 -5.12 -27.63 -10.49
CA ASN A 370 -6.08 -27.60 -11.58
C ASN A 370 -7.46 -28.10 -11.14
N LEU A 371 -7.50 -29.17 -10.34
CA LEU A 371 -8.75 -29.69 -9.74
C LEU A 371 -9.38 -28.64 -8.82
N ALA A 372 -8.58 -27.98 -7.97
CA ALA A 372 -9.07 -26.92 -7.09
C ALA A 372 -9.64 -25.74 -7.90
N MET A 373 -8.95 -25.29 -8.97
CA MET A 373 -9.46 -24.25 -9.87
C MET A 373 -10.81 -24.62 -10.47
N VAL A 374 -10.96 -25.82 -11.02
CA VAL A 374 -12.23 -26.31 -11.59
C VAL A 374 -13.32 -26.38 -10.53
N THR A 375 -13.00 -26.84 -9.34
CA THR A 375 -13.98 -26.97 -8.23
C THR A 375 -14.45 -25.58 -7.77
N ILE A 376 -13.53 -24.64 -7.56
CA ILE A 376 -13.85 -23.25 -7.18
C ILE A 376 -14.68 -22.57 -8.27
N GLY A 377 -14.33 -22.78 -9.55
CA GLY A 377 -15.06 -22.20 -10.69
C GLY A 377 -16.51 -22.69 -10.80
N ARG A 378 -16.76 -23.95 -10.42
CA ARG A 378 -18.10 -24.56 -10.49
C ARG A 378 -18.99 -24.30 -9.30
N ILE A 379 -18.42 -23.93 -8.15
CA ILE A 379 -19.15 -23.75 -6.89
C ILE A 379 -19.01 -22.30 -6.41
N PRO A 380 -19.97 -21.42 -6.72
CA PRO A 380 -19.92 -20.01 -6.33
C PRO A 380 -19.70 -19.77 -4.83
N ALA A 381 -20.22 -20.66 -3.99
CA ALA A 381 -20.02 -20.58 -2.54
C ALA A 381 -18.54 -20.68 -2.11
N LEU A 382 -17.67 -21.31 -2.91
CA LEU A 382 -16.23 -21.37 -2.65
C LEU A 382 -15.49 -20.11 -3.10
N GLN A 383 -16.05 -19.37 -4.05
CA GLN A 383 -15.44 -18.11 -4.51
C GLN A 383 -15.62 -16.99 -3.49
N LYS A 384 -16.76 -16.94 -2.78
CA LYS A 384 -17.09 -15.84 -1.88
C LYS A 384 -16.04 -15.58 -0.79
N PRO A 385 -15.55 -16.55 0.00
CA PRO A 385 -14.51 -16.31 0.98
C PRO A 385 -13.19 -15.82 0.38
N LEU A 386 -12.86 -16.30 -0.83
CA LEU A 386 -11.67 -15.86 -1.56
C LEU A 386 -11.81 -14.40 -2.01
N LEU A 387 -12.97 -14.07 -2.57
CA LEU A 387 -13.30 -12.70 -2.99
C LEU A 387 -13.29 -11.72 -1.81
N GLU A 388 -13.90 -12.08 -0.68
CA GLU A 388 -13.92 -11.26 0.53
C GLU A 388 -12.50 -10.96 1.03
N ARG A 389 -11.57 -11.94 0.96
CA ARG A 389 -10.15 -11.72 1.30
C ARG A 389 -9.45 -10.80 0.31
N VAL A 390 -9.57 -11.07 -0.99
CA VAL A 390 -8.96 -10.23 -2.03
C VAL A 390 -9.52 -8.80 -1.99
N ALA A 391 -10.81 -8.65 -1.69
CA ALA A 391 -11.46 -7.36 -1.53
C ALA A 391 -11.11 -6.62 -0.23
N GLY A 392 -10.42 -7.27 0.72
CA GLY A 392 -10.08 -6.69 2.03
C GLY A 392 -11.24 -6.63 3.03
N LEU A 393 -12.34 -7.34 2.76
CA LEU A 393 -13.54 -7.37 3.61
C LEU A 393 -13.47 -8.47 4.67
N ARG A 394 -12.47 -9.34 4.58
CA ARG A 394 -12.19 -10.43 5.53
C ARG A 394 -10.68 -10.59 5.69
N GLU A 395 -10.22 -10.64 6.94
CA GLU A 395 -8.84 -10.91 7.31
C GLU A 395 -8.49 -12.42 7.39
#